data_39da2688b353afb0a2a24e0358aafe05
#
_entry.id   39da2688b353afb0a2a24e0358aafe05
#
_cell.length_a   1.000
_cell.length_b   1.000
_cell.length_c   1.000
_cell.angle_alpha   90.00
_cell.angle_beta   90.00
_cell.angle_gamma   90.00
#
_symmetry.space_group_name_H-M   'P 1'
#
loop_
_entity.id
_entity.type
_entity.pdbx_description
1 polymer ?
#
loop_
_entity_poly.entity_id
_entity_poly.type
_entity_poly.pdbx_seq_one_letter_code
_entity_poly.pdbx_strand_id
1 'polypeptide(L)'
;MKTIFLVPIEPIDSRYTKQWYENIPKIIGDRISKLGLNPFEVITIDGRGANNATTTGAFLDFATTNMYKASQVEAISKLFMNGKVKAGDKFLVTDAWNFAITAIRYMSDLLEIPVEIHGIWHAGHYDPTDILGMKMRKEWPPHQERAWYHACDYNWYATNFHRTMFLRNLDIEYTQTYKAQRSGQPHEYIIPQLEALSDTIKEDKVIWPHRYNADKQPEIAEELKTDFNVVITAKMGLNKEAYYQELASSKVIFSCALHENLGISIMEAVLSGVIPVLPDRCSYAEMYPAEFLYPSTWTSSEENFLHYKPQLVEFIRDRMHHPEKYAHALGIAQDTIKNSYLTCNKMLDPLLDINTVQP
;
A
#
# COMPACT_ATOMS: atom_id res chain seq x y z
N MET A 1 -18.26 -25.88 4.69
CA MET A 1 -17.92 -24.61 4.02
C MET A 1 -16.85 -23.97 4.92
N LYS A 2 -15.71 -23.59 4.36
CA LYS A 2 -14.67 -22.86 5.10
C LYS A 2 -15.04 -21.37 5.21
N THR A 3 -14.58 -20.74 6.27
CA THR A 3 -14.82 -19.31 6.53
C THR A 3 -13.53 -18.51 6.36
N ILE A 4 -13.61 -17.36 5.71
CA ILE A 4 -12.59 -16.34 5.72
C ILE A 4 -13.02 -15.24 6.69
N PHE A 5 -12.33 -15.11 7.79
CA PHE A 5 -12.51 -14.04 8.75
C PHE A 5 -11.64 -12.84 8.30
N LEU A 6 -12.29 -11.79 7.83
CA LEU A 6 -11.62 -10.54 7.45
C LEU A 6 -11.47 -9.67 8.70
N VAL A 7 -10.23 -9.39 9.10
CA VAL A 7 -9.88 -8.50 10.20
C VAL A 7 -9.37 -7.18 9.60
N PRO A 8 -10.26 -6.21 9.36
CA PRO A 8 -9.91 -5.01 8.62
C PRO A 8 -9.06 -4.04 9.45
N ILE A 9 -8.20 -3.29 8.76
CA ILE A 9 -7.67 -2.04 9.27
C ILE A 9 -8.81 -1.05 9.51
N GLU A 10 -8.67 -0.15 10.48
CA GLU A 10 -9.68 0.86 10.79
C GLU A 10 -10.10 1.65 9.53
N PRO A 11 -11.41 1.63 9.17
CA PRO A 11 -11.90 2.34 7.99
C PRO A 11 -11.96 3.85 8.24
N ILE A 12 -11.17 4.61 7.49
CA ILE A 12 -11.15 6.08 7.54
C ILE A 12 -11.60 6.62 6.20
N ASP A 13 -12.64 7.48 6.16
CA ASP A 13 -13.31 7.96 4.96
C ASP A 13 -12.36 8.62 3.95
N SER A 14 -11.37 9.37 4.44
CA SER A 14 -10.38 10.04 3.60
C SER A 14 -9.22 9.12 3.15
N ARG A 15 -9.26 7.82 3.47
CA ARG A 15 -8.17 6.86 3.24
C ARG A 15 -8.62 5.67 2.42
N TYR A 16 -7.67 4.99 1.79
CA TYR A 16 -7.94 3.72 1.10
C TYR A 16 -8.45 2.62 2.04
N THR A 17 -8.26 2.77 3.36
CA THR A 17 -8.73 1.78 4.34
C THR A 17 -10.23 1.62 4.33
N LYS A 18 -11.01 2.70 4.11
CA LYS A 18 -12.46 2.63 3.90
C LYS A 18 -12.80 1.88 2.62
N GLN A 19 -12.08 2.17 1.53
CA GLN A 19 -12.29 1.48 0.26
C GLN A 19 -11.97 -0.02 0.38
N TRP A 20 -10.90 -0.39 1.10
CA TRP A 20 -10.58 -1.80 1.36
C TRP A 20 -11.66 -2.51 2.17
N TYR A 21 -12.16 -1.86 3.21
CA TYR A 21 -13.27 -2.39 4.01
C TYR A 21 -14.48 -2.77 3.12
N GLU A 22 -14.81 -1.94 2.15
CA GLU A 22 -15.95 -2.13 1.25
C GLU A 22 -15.66 -3.09 0.10
N ASN A 23 -14.44 -3.13 -0.42
CA ASN A 23 -14.14 -3.81 -1.68
C ASN A 23 -13.44 -5.16 -1.52
N ILE A 24 -12.67 -5.41 -0.46
CA ILE A 24 -12.01 -6.71 -0.29
C ILE A 24 -13.02 -7.88 -0.26
N PRO A 25 -14.15 -7.81 0.46
CA PRO A 25 -15.18 -8.88 0.39
C PRO A 25 -15.70 -9.11 -1.03
N LYS A 26 -15.89 -8.05 -1.82
CA LYS A 26 -16.36 -8.14 -3.22
C LYS A 26 -15.29 -8.79 -4.10
N ILE A 27 -14.05 -8.37 -4.00
CA ILE A 27 -12.91 -8.95 -4.74
C ILE A 27 -12.80 -10.46 -4.48
N ILE A 28 -12.94 -10.89 -3.23
CA ILE A 28 -12.95 -12.31 -2.85
C ILE A 28 -14.13 -13.01 -3.50
N GLY A 29 -15.36 -12.47 -3.39
CA GLY A 29 -16.57 -13.04 -3.98
C GLY A 29 -16.50 -13.15 -5.51
N ASP A 30 -15.99 -12.11 -6.19
CA ASP A 30 -15.80 -12.07 -7.63
C ASP A 30 -14.79 -13.13 -8.10
N ARG A 31 -13.69 -13.30 -7.34
CA ARG A 31 -12.68 -14.33 -7.63
C ARG A 31 -13.25 -15.73 -7.50
N ILE A 32 -14.02 -16.01 -6.45
CA ILE A 32 -14.72 -17.29 -6.24
C ILE A 32 -15.66 -17.56 -7.41
N SER A 33 -16.50 -16.59 -7.77
CA SER A 33 -17.49 -16.71 -8.86
C SER A 33 -16.82 -16.92 -10.21
N LYS A 34 -15.80 -16.13 -10.53
CA LYS A 34 -15.07 -16.19 -11.80
C LYS A 34 -14.39 -17.54 -12.04
N LEU A 35 -13.92 -18.18 -10.98
CA LEU A 35 -13.19 -19.44 -11.05
C LEU A 35 -14.08 -20.67 -10.79
N GLY A 36 -15.36 -20.48 -10.45
CA GLY A 36 -16.28 -21.57 -10.12
C GLY A 36 -15.85 -22.37 -8.89
N LEU A 37 -15.23 -21.71 -7.92
CA LEU A 37 -14.74 -22.37 -6.71
C LEU A 37 -15.88 -22.72 -5.75
N ASN A 38 -15.61 -23.68 -4.86
CA ASN A 38 -16.49 -23.91 -3.72
C ASN A 38 -16.64 -22.63 -2.91
N PRO A 39 -17.85 -22.26 -2.47
CA PRO A 39 -18.07 -21.01 -1.76
C PRO A 39 -17.35 -21.00 -0.40
N PHE A 40 -16.71 -19.87 -0.11
CA PHE A 40 -16.29 -19.50 1.23
C PHE A 40 -17.33 -18.56 1.83
N GLU A 41 -17.56 -18.67 3.13
CA GLU A 41 -18.24 -17.60 3.87
C GLU A 41 -17.22 -16.52 4.21
N VAL A 42 -17.51 -15.25 3.91
CA VAL A 42 -16.67 -14.13 4.29
C VAL A 42 -17.31 -13.35 5.44
N ILE A 43 -16.69 -13.35 6.59
CA ILE A 43 -17.16 -12.67 7.80
C ILE A 43 -16.20 -11.55 8.16
N THR A 44 -16.67 -10.31 8.12
CA THR A 44 -15.87 -9.15 8.58
C THR A 44 -15.95 -9.02 10.10
N ILE A 45 -14.78 -9.00 10.75
CA ILE A 45 -14.66 -8.78 12.18
C ILE A 45 -14.33 -7.31 12.40
N ASP A 46 -15.38 -6.51 12.52
CA ASP A 46 -15.25 -5.08 12.70
C ASP A 46 -14.76 -4.73 14.11
N GLY A 47 -14.04 -3.62 14.23
CA GLY A 47 -13.66 -3.05 15.51
C GLY A 47 -14.67 -1.98 15.97
N ARG A 48 -14.59 -1.63 17.25
CA ARG A 48 -15.42 -0.56 17.85
C ARG A 48 -14.58 0.69 18.07
N GLY A 49 -15.21 1.86 17.96
CA GLY A 49 -14.58 3.15 18.26
C GLY A 49 -13.77 3.73 17.11
N ALA A 50 -13.98 3.24 15.86
CA ALA A 50 -13.43 3.90 14.68
C ALA A 50 -13.87 5.37 14.63
N ASN A 51 -12.92 6.25 14.38
CA ASN A 51 -13.20 7.67 14.15
C ASN A 51 -12.30 8.16 12.99
N ASN A 52 -12.66 9.29 12.39
CA ASN A 52 -11.91 9.87 11.28
C ASN A 52 -10.71 10.73 11.75
N ALA A 53 -10.33 10.70 13.03
CA ALA A 53 -9.18 11.42 13.53
C ALA A 53 -7.87 10.74 13.13
N THR A 54 -6.83 11.55 12.98
CA THR A 54 -5.45 11.08 12.76
C THR A 54 -4.51 11.84 13.68
N THR A 55 -3.54 11.15 14.27
CA THR A 55 -2.43 11.81 14.96
C THR A 55 -1.64 12.65 13.95
N THR A 56 -1.27 13.86 14.32
CA THR A 56 -0.51 14.76 13.44
C THR A 56 0.73 14.07 12.86
N GLY A 57 0.83 14.08 11.54
CA GLY A 57 1.91 13.43 10.80
C GLY A 57 1.79 11.91 10.70
N ALA A 58 0.74 11.29 11.28
CA ALA A 58 0.48 9.86 11.20
C ALA A 58 -0.62 9.52 10.21
N PHE A 59 -0.74 8.23 9.93
CA PHE A 59 -1.78 7.68 9.06
C PHE A 59 -3.09 7.41 9.82
N LEU A 60 -2.99 7.03 11.09
CA LEU A 60 -4.10 6.71 12.01
C LEU A 60 -3.93 7.52 13.31
N ASP A 61 -4.97 7.59 14.13
CA ASP A 61 -4.83 7.98 15.53
C ASP A 61 -4.40 6.77 16.36
N PHE A 62 -3.26 6.87 17.04
CA PHE A 62 -2.66 5.71 17.70
C PHE A 62 -3.46 5.16 18.88
N ALA A 63 -4.24 6.00 19.58
CA ALA A 63 -5.04 5.54 20.68
C ALA A 63 -6.34 4.87 20.21
N THR A 64 -7.07 5.53 19.30
CA THR A 64 -8.35 5.03 18.79
C THR A 64 -8.18 3.79 17.91
N THR A 65 -7.13 3.74 17.06
CA THR A 65 -6.83 2.53 16.28
C THR A 65 -6.47 1.34 17.17
N ASN A 66 -5.80 1.60 18.31
CA ASN A 66 -5.52 0.53 19.28
C ASN A 66 -6.79 0.02 19.96
N MET A 67 -7.74 0.90 20.31
CA MET A 67 -9.05 0.49 20.84
C MET A 67 -9.83 -0.32 19.79
N TYR A 68 -9.81 0.12 18.53
CA TYR A 68 -10.43 -0.60 17.42
C TYR A 68 -9.87 -2.03 17.31
N LYS A 69 -8.55 -2.18 17.26
CA LYS A 69 -7.85 -3.48 17.17
C LYS A 69 -8.08 -4.34 18.41
N ALA A 70 -8.09 -3.76 19.61
CA ALA A 70 -8.36 -4.50 20.84
C ALA A 70 -9.79 -5.09 20.86
N SER A 71 -10.78 -4.35 20.36
CA SER A 71 -12.14 -4.87 20.24
C SER A 71 -12.29 -5.97 19.20
N GLN A 72 -11.46 -5.99 18.16
CA GLN A 72 -11.37 -7.12 17.23
C GLN A 72 -10.85 -8.38 17.94
N VAL A 73 -9.83 -8.25 18.80
CA VAL A 73 -9.33 -9.38 19.61
C VAL A 73 -10.44 -9.96 20.49
N GLU A 74 -11.24 -9.10 21.14
CA GLU A 74 -12.40 -9.54 21.94
C GLU A 74 -13.43 -10.30 21.08
N ALA A 75 -13.75 -9.76 19.90
CA ALA A 75 -14.71 -10.40 18.99
C ALA A 75 -14.20 -11.78 18.50
N ILE A 76 -12.94 -11.87 18.13
CA ILE A 76 -12.29 -13.13 17.69
C ILE A 76 -12.31 -14.16 18.83
N SER A 77 -11.98 -13.74 20.05
CA SER A 77 -12.03 -14.63 21.22
C SER A 77 -13.42 -15.23 21.44
N LYS A 78 -14.47 -14.43 21.26
CA LYS A 78 -15.87 -14.90 21.32
C LYS A 78 -16.19 -15.90 20.20
N LEU A 79 -15.65 -15.71 19.00
CA LEU A 79 -15.84 -16.68 17.90
C LEU A 79 -15.23 -18.05 18.22
N PHE A 80 -14.01 -18.09 18.78
CA PHE A 80 -13.41 -19.34 19.25
C PHE A 80 -14.21 -19.96 20.39
N MET A 81 -14.55 -19.17 21.43
CA MET A 81 -15.33 -19.62 22.60
C MET A 81 -16.66 -20.25 22.21
N ASN A 82 -17.34 -19.68 21.22
CA ASN A 82 -18.65 -20.13 20.74
C ASN A 82 -18.55 -21.21 19.65
N GLY A 83 -17.37 -21.75 19.38
CA GLY A 83 -17.14 -22.79 18.40
C GLY A 83 -17.50 -22.37 16.96
N LYS A 84 -17.40 -21.08 16.65
CA LYS A 84 -17.65 -20.54 15.30
C LYS A 84 -16.45 -20.66 14.39
N VAL A 85 -15.24 -20.69 14.96
CA VAL A 85 -14.01 -20.97 14.22
C VAL A 85 -13.81 -22.48 14.14
N LYS A 86 -13.46 -22.96 12.95
CA LYS A 86 -13.24 -24.38 12.64
C LYS A 86 -11.84 -24.60 12.10
N ALA A 87 -11.36 -25.84 12.23
CA ALA A 87 -10.11 -26.25 11.58
C ALA A 87 -10.18 -26.00 10.07
N GLY A 88 -9.15 -25.35 9.53
CA GLY A 88 -9.05 -24.99 8.13
C GLY A 88 -9.69 -23.66 7.76
N ASP A 89 -10.33 -22.94 8.70
CA ASP A 89 -10.75 -21.56 8.48
C ASP A 89 -9.54 -20.63 8.33
N LYS A 90 -9.74 -19.48 7.72
CA LYS A 90 -8.68 -18.53 7.39
C LYS A 90 -8.94 -17.15 7.97
N PHE A 91 -7.89 -16.49 8.40
CA PHE A 91 -7.93 -15.11 8.86
C PHE A 91 -7.12 -14.23 7.91
N LEU A 92 -7.75 -13.21 7.31
CA LEU A 92 -7.08 -12.17 6.54
C LEU A 92 -7.02 -10.89 7.38
N VAL A 93 -5.85 -10.59 7.93
CA VAL A 93 -5.58 -9.38 8.70
C VAL A 93 -5.02 -8.32 7.76
N THR A 94 -5.81 -7.29 7.43
CA THR A 94 -5.44 -6.33 6.40
C THR A 94 -4.47 -5.24 6.85
N ASP A 95 -4.07 -5.27 8.12
CA ASP A 95 -2.92 -4.54 8.66
C ASP A 95 -2.22 -5.46 9.67
N ALA A 96 -1.07 -6.01 9.29
CA ALA A 96 -0.33 -6.97 10.11
C ALA A 96 0.27 -6.34 11.40
N TRP A 97 0.28 -5.03 11.52
CA TRP A 97 0.59 -4.34 12.78
C TRP A 97 -0.61 -4.42 13.74
N ASN A 98 -1.03 -5.67 14.09
CA ASN A 98 -2.24 -5.95 14.85
C ASN A 98 -2.02 -7.11 15.85
N PHE A 99 -2.33 -6.85 17.13
CA PHE A 99 -2.25 -7.82 18.21
C PHE A 99 -3.19 -9.04 18.03
N ALA A 100 -4.20 -8.94 17.18
CA ALA A 100 -5.07 -10.04 16.84
C ALA A 100 -4.30 -11.26 16.27
N ILE A 101 -3.20 -11.03 15.53
CA ILE A 101 -2.42 -12.11 14.92
C ILE A 101 -1.91 -13.10 15.96
N THR A 102 -1.23 -12.60 17.01
CA THR A 102 -0.74 -13.47 18.09
C THR A 102 -1.87 -14.05 18.93
N ALA A 103 -2.96 -13.31 19.12
CA ALA A 103 -4.15 -13.82 19.83
C ALA A 103 -4.83 -14.96 19.05
N ILE A 104 -4.96 -14.87 17.72
CA ILE A 104 -5.51 -15.93 16.87
C ILE A 104 -4.60 -17.18 16.97
N ARG A 105 -3.29 -17.01 16.82
CA ARG A 105 -2.35 -18.13 16.88
C ARG A 105 -2.38 -18.81 18.25
N TYR A 106 -2.38 -18.03 19.33
CA TYR A 106 -2.51 -18.52 20.70
C TYR A 106 -3.75 -19.41 20.88
N MET A 107 -4.91 -18.96 20.42
CA MET A 107 -6.15 -19.75 20.54
C MET A 107 -6.16 -20.96 19.61
N SER A 108 -5.67 -20.80 18.37
CA SER A 108 -5.54 -21.92 17.42
C SER A 108 -4.71 -23.06 17.98
N ASP A 109 -3.55 -22.76 18.56
CA ASP A 109 -2.62 -23.77 19.06
C ASP A 109 -3.15 -24.44 20.34
N LEU A 110 -3.64 -23.64 21.31
CA LEU A 110 -4.07 -24.18 22.61
C LEU A 110 -5.45 -24.86 22.57
N LEU A 111 -6.32 -24.49 21.64
CA LEU A 111 -7.62 -25.14 21.46
C LEU A 111 -7.57 -26.27 20.39
N GLU A 112 -6.39 -26.51 19.82
CA GLU A 112 -6.21 -27.50 18.75
C GLU A 112 -7.15 -27.30 17.55
N ILE A 113 -7.41 -26.03 17.20
CA ILE A 113 -8.23 -25.62 16.05
C ILE A 113 -7.29 -24.96 15.01
N PRO A 114 -6.63 -25.74 14.14
CA PRO A 114 -5.66 -25.19 13.20
C PRO A 114 -6.33 -24.27 12.19
N VAL A 115 -5.90 -23.02 12.15
CA VAL A 115 -6.34 -22.00 11.20
C VAL A 115 -5.15 -21.43 10.43
N GLU A 116 -5.41 -20.84 9.27
CA GLU A 116 -4.40 -20.17 8.44
C GLU A 116 -4.51 -18.64 8.61
N ILE A 117 -3.38 -17.98 8.83
CA ILE A 117 -3.31 -16.54 9.09
C ILE A 117 -2.53 -15.84 7.99
N HIS A 118 -3.20 -14.90 7.28
CA HIS A 118 -2.62 -14.02 6.28
C HIS A 118 -2.52 -12.61 6.84
N GLY A 119 -1.33 -12.03 6.84
CA GLY A 119 -1.09 -10.64 7.27
C GLY A 119 -0.62 -9.76 6.12
N ILE A 120 -1.26 -8.61 5.91
CA ILE A 120 -0.82 -7.59 4.93
C ILE A 120 0.00 -6.53 5.66
N TRP A 121 1.24 -6.35 5.25
CA TRP A 121 2.15 -5.35 5.83
C TRP A 121 2.10 -4.04 5.05
N HIS A 122 2.02 -2.90 5.75
CA HIS A 122 2.00 -1.55 5.18
C HIS A 122 3.21 -0.74 5.63
N ALA A 123 3.39 -0.64 6.93
CA ALA A 123 4.41 0.13 7.62
C ALA A 123 4.76 -0.56 8.92
N GLY A 124 5.83 -0.14 9.58
CA GLY A 124 6.22 -0.68 10.86
C GLY A 124 7.52 -0.07 11.37
N HIS A 125 7.91 -0.46 12.57
CA HIS A 125 9.18 -0.03 13.15
C HIS A 125 10.40 -0.51 12.33
N TYR A 126 10.27 -1.64 11.63
CA TYR A 126 11.33 -2.17 10.73
C TYR A 126 11.73 -1.17 9.63
N ASP A 127 10.89 -0.18 9.33
CA ASP A 127 11.23 0.89 8.39
C ASP A 127 11.69 2.13 9.15
N PRO A 128 12.99 2.47 9.11
CA PRO A 128 13.54 3.60 9.86
C PRO A 128 13.04 4.96 9.37
N THR A 129 12.43 5.02 8.18
CA THR A 129 11.89 6.23 7.57
C THR A 129 10.37 6.39 7.78
N ASP A 130 9.70 5.33 8.23
CA ASP A 130 8.30 5.40 8.67
C ASP A 130 8.17 6.09 10.04
N ILE A 131 6.99 6.65 10.30
CA ILE A 131 6.71 7.32 11.58
C ILE A 131 6.87 6.37 12.78
N LEU A 132 6.56 5.08 12.63
CA LEU A 132 6.73 4.08 13.67
C LEU A 132 8.23 3.85 13.94
N GLY A 133 9.03 3.68 12.90
CA GLY A 133 10.48 3.54 13.02
C GLY A 133 11.17 4.77 13.60
N MET A 134 10.71 5.97 13.23
CA MET A 134 11.26 7.22 13.75
C MET A 134 10.90 7.47 15.23
N LYS A 135 9.64 7.19 15.64
CA LYS A 135 9.15 7.50 16.99
C LYS A 135 9.38 6.39 18.02
N MET A 136 9.34 5.14 17.58
CA MET A 136 9.44 3.99 18.48
C MET A 136 10.88 3.47 18.59
N ARG A 137 11.84 4.33 18.84
CA ARG A 137 13.27 3.98 19.01
C ARG A 137 13.50 3.22 20.33
N LYS A 138 12.95 1.99 20.41
CA LYS A 138 12.98 1.08 21.55
C LYS A 138 13.35 -0.32 21.08
N GLU A 139 13.71 -1.20 22.00
CA GLU A 139 14.10 -2.57 21.68
C GLU A 139 12.92 -3.51 21.43
N TRP A 140 11.76 -3.25 22.04
CA TRP A 140 10.62 -4.15 21.98
C TRP A 140 9.94 -4.27 20.60
N PRO A 141 9.84 -3.23 19.74
CA PRO A 141 9.06 -3.30 18.50
C PRO A 141 9.56 -4.36 17.51
N PRO A 142 10.90 -4.51 17.27
CA PRO A 142 11.37 -5.57 16.39
C PRO A 142 10.99 -6.98 16.88
N HIS A 143 10.98 -7.22 18.20
CA HIS A 143 10.55 -8.49 18.75
C HIS A 143 9.07 -8.75 18.50
N GLN A 144 8.23 -7.74 18.64
CA GLN A 144 6.81 -7.86 18.38
C GLN A 144 6.51 -8.08 16.88
N GLU A 145 7.20 -7.37 16.00
CA GLU A 145 7.06 -7.53 14.54
C GLU A 145 7.51 -8.93 14.10
N ARG A 146 8.62 -9.46 14.64
CA ARG A 146 9.02 -10.86 14.43
C ARG A 146 7.96 -11.85 14.95
N ALA A 147 7.37 -11.60 16.12
CA ALA A 147 6.32 -12.46 16.67
C ALA A 147 5.08 -12.50 15.74
N TRP A 148 4.63 -11.37 15.21
CA TRP A 148 3.54 -11.35 14.24
C TRP A 148 3.92 -12.05 12.94
N TYR A 149 5.13 -11.81 12.44
CA TYR A 149 5.63 -12.46 11.23
C TYR A 149 5.60 -13.99 11.35
N HIS A 150 6.12 -14.54 12.47
CA HIS A 150 6.17 -15.97 12.68
C HIS A 150 4.79 -16.58 12.96
N ALA A 151 3.87 -15.83 13.59
CA ALA A 151 2.51 -16.26 13.85
C ALA A 151 1.64 -16.34 12.59
N CYS A 152 1.95 -15.54 11.54
CA CYS A 152 1.34 -15.67 10.22
C CYS A 152 1.86 -16.91 9.48
N ASP A 153 0.99 -17.52 8.67
CA ASP A 153 1.36 -18.52 7.67
C ASP A 153 1.84 -17.82 6.39
N TYR A 154 1.22 -16.69 6.04
CA TYR A 154 1.57 -15.84 4.91
C TYR A 154 1.70 -14.38 5.33
N ASN A 155 2.79 -13.76 4.92
CA ASN A 155 3.05 -12.33 5.10
C ASN A 155 3.13 -11.64 3.73
N TRP A 156 2.20 -10.72 3.46
CA TRP A 156 1.99 -10.10 2.17
C TRP A 156 2.56 -8.69 2.12
N TYR A 157 3.36 -8.42 1.09
CA TYR A 157 3.99 -7.14 0.83
C TYR A 157 3.57 -6.62 -0.53
N ALA A 158 3.41 -5.30 -0.65
CA ALA A 158 3.04 -4.66 -1.90
C ALA A 158 4.13 -4.83 -2.97
N THR A 159 5.40 -4.67 -2.58
CA THR A 159 6.57 -4.64 -3.47
C THR A 159 7.70 -5.53 -2.94
N ASN A 160 8.65 -5.90 -3.81
CA ASN A 160 9.86 -6.59 -3.38
C ASN A 160 10.78 -5.67 -2.56
N PHE A 161 10.80 -4.37 -2.87
CA PHE A 161 11.50 -3.37 -2.06
C PHE A 161 11.05 -3.45 -0.60
N HIS A 162 9.74 -3.37 -0.36
CA HIS A 162 9.16 -3.43 0.98
C HIS A 162 9.47 -4.78 1.67
N ARG A 163 9.23 -5.90 0.95
CA ARG A 163 9.53 -7.25 1.45
C ARG A 163 11.01 -7.39 1.85
N THR A 164 11.92 -6.96 1.01
CA THR A 164 13.37 -7.10 1.27
C THR A 164 13.82 -6.24 2.44
N MET A 165 13.30 -5.02 2.55
CA MET A 165 13.56 -4.12 3.68
C MET A 165 13.10 -4.76 5.00
N PHE A 166 11.87 -5.32 5.03
CA PHE A 166 11.33 -6.02 6.21
C PHE A 166 12.22 -7.17 6.64
N LEU A 167 12.52 -8.09 5.71
CA LEU A 167 13.32 -9.30 6.00
C LEU A 167 14.71 -8.94 6.54
N ARG A 168 15.35 -7.94 5.91
CA ARG A 168 16.69 -7.48 6.29
C ARG A 168 16.68 -6.78 7.65
N ASN A 169 15.78 -5.84 7.87
CA ASN A 169 15.79 -4.98 9.05
C ASN A 169 15.28 -5.70 10.31
N LEU A 170 14.51 -6.79 10.14
CA LEU A 170 14.12 -7.68 11.24
C LEU A 170 15.00 -8.92 11.36
N ASP A 171 16.03 -9.04 10.55
CA ASP A 171 16.96 -10.18 10.58
C ASP A 171 16.22 -11.52 10.54
N ILE A 172 15.31 -11.66 9.57
CA ILE A 172 14.54 -12.89 9.39
C ILE A 172 15.44 -13.95 8.76
N GLU A 173 15.55 -15.10 9.44
CA GLU A 173 16.35 -16.21 8.96
C GLU A 173 15.93 -16.68 7.56
N TYR A 174 16.91 -16.98 6.72
CA TYR A 174 16.70 -17.41 5.33
C TYR A 174 15.69 -18.56 5.22
N THR A 175 15.74 -19.52 6.12
CA THR A 175 14.82 -20.68 6.19
C THR A 175 13.37 -20.30 6.42
N GLN A 176 13.08 -19.08 6.88
CA GLN A 176 11.74 -18.58 7.17
C GLN A 176 11.23 -17.58 6.13
N THR A 177 12.07 -17.16 5.15
CA THR A 177 11.69 -16.12 4.17
C THR A 177 10.59 -16.55 3.21
N TYR A 178 10.30 -17.85 3.08
CA TYR A 178 9.20 -18.37 2.27
C TYR A 178 7.82 -17.87 2.68
N LYS A 179 7.65 -17.49 3.95
CA LYS A 179 6.41 -16.88 4.45
C LYS A 179 6.18 -15.45 3.95
N ALA A 180 7.21 -14.79 3.46
CA ALA A 180 7.14 -13.42 2.97
C ALA A 180 6.93 -13.41 1.45
N GLN A 181 5.78 -12.95 0.99
CA GLN A 181 5.39 -12.98 -0.42
C GLN A 181 5.04 -11.57 -0.93
N ARG A 182 5.43 -11.27 -2.17
CA ARG A 182 4.94 -10.06 -2.86
C ARG A 182 3.60 -10.35 -3.51
N SER A 183 2.59 -9.54 -3.23
CA SER A 183 1.25 -9.71 -3.81
C SER A 183 0.75 -8.49 -4.59
N GLY A 184 1.35 -7.31 -4.44
CA GLY A 184 0.64 -6.08 -4.72
C GLY A 184 -0.40 -5.79 -3.64
N GLN A 185 -1.38 -4.95 -3.94
CA GLN A 185 -2.47 -4.61 -3.03
C GLN A 185 -3.84 -4.62 -3.73
N PRO A 186 -4.94 -4.88 -3.01
CA PRO A 186 -6.29 -5.02 -3.57
C PRO A 186 -6.91 -3.66 -3.93
N HIS A 187 -6.44 -3.02 -4.99
CA HIS A 187 -6.92 -1.74 -5.50
C HIS A 187 -7.52 -1.82 -6.91
N GLU A 188 -7.73 -3.00 -7.47
CA GLU A 188 -8.24 -3.19 -8.83
C GLU A 188 -9.56 -2.46 -9.12
N TYR A 189 -10.34 -2.16 -8.08
CA TYR A 189 -11.61 -1.42 -8.19
C TYR A 189 -11.44 0.05 -8.64
N ILE A 190 -10.22 0.62 -8.54
CA ILE A 190 -9.95 1.99 -9.02
C ILE A 190 -9.63 2.05 -10.51
N ILE A 191 -9.22 0.95 -11.13
CA ILE A 191 -8.72 0.91 -12.51
C ILE A 191 -9.73 1.46 -13.51
N PRO A 192 -11.02 1.01 -13.54
CA PRO A 192 -11.96 1.50 -14.55
C PRO A 192 -12.20 3.01 -14.49
N GLN A 193 -12.25 3.59 -13.28
CA GLN A 193 -12.48 5.05 -13.13
C GLN A 193 -11.28 5.87 -13.56
N LEU A 194 -10.05 5.37 -13.40
CA LEU A 194 -8.84 6.08 -13.80
C LEU A 194 -8.59 5.94 -15.30
N GLU A 195 -8.83 4.77 -15.88
CA GLU A 195 -8.74 4.57 -17.33
C GLU A 195 -9.77 5.44 -18.09
N ALA A 196 -10.95 5.64 -17.55
CA ALA A 196 -11.96 6.54 -18.12
C ALA A 196 -11.52 8.01 -18.14
N LEU A 197 -10.50 8.39 -17.37
CA LEU A 197 -9.92 9.73 -17.34
C LEU A 197 -8.67 9.87 -18.24
N SER A 198 -8.24 8.81 -18.93
CA SER A 198 -7.02 8.84 -19.77
C SER A 198 -7.08 9.87 -20.89
N ASP A 199 -8.28 10.12 -21.43
CA ASP A 199 -8.52 11.08 -22.52
C ASP A 199 -8.72 12.54 -22.04
N THR A 200 -8.56 12.79 -20.72
CA THR A 200 -8.63 14.14 -20.17
C THR A 200 -7.55 15.03 -20.81
N ILE A 201 -7.95 16.24 -21.24
CA ILE A 201 -7.02 17.21 -21.82
C ILE A 201 -5.94 17.55 -20.80
N LYS A 202 -4.69 17.35 -21.20
CA LYS A 202 -3.52 17.60 -20.35
C LYS A 202 -3.11 19.07 -20.41
N GLU A 203 -2.92 19.67 -19.25
CA GLU A 203 -2.42 21.03 -19.08
C GLU A 203 -0.92 21.01 -18.71
N ASP A 204 -0.21 22.09 -18.99
CA ASP A 204 1.20 22.26 -18.59
C ASP A 204 1.33 22.43 -17.08
N LYS A 205 1.01 21.35 -16.37
CA LYS A 205 1.05 21.23 -14.91
C LYS A 205 1.93 20.09 -14.47
N VAL A 206 2.65 20.32 -13.38
CA VAL A 206 3.34 19.30 -12.59
C VAL A 206 2.52 19.08 -11.32
N ILE A 207 2.00 17.88 -11.11
CA ILE A 207 1.26 17.58 -9.89
C ILE A 207 2.16 16.87 -8.88
N TRP A 208 2.13 17.33 -7.60
CA TRP A 208 2.79 16.70 -6.46
C TRP A 208 1.70 16.23 -5.49
N PRO A 209 1.38 14.89 -5.46
CA PRO A 209 0.16 14.38 -4.84
C PRO A 209 0.37 13.89 -3.40
N HIS A 210 1.49 14.19 -2.80
CA HIS A 210 1.85 13.64 -1.49
C HIS A 210 1.25 14.42 -0.32
N ARG A 211 1.19 13.75 0.84
CA ARG A 211 0.96 14.42 2.12
C ARG A 211 2.08 15.43 2.39
N TYR A 212 1.76 16.53 3.04
CA TYR A 212 2.74 17.56 3.41
C TYR A 212 3.56 17.10 4.63
N ASN A 213 4.51 16.22 4.38
CA ASN A 213 5.35 15.55 5.38
C ASN A 213 6.82 15.59 4.96
N ALA A 214 7.74 15.61 5.92
CA ALA A 214 9.18 15.73 5.68
C ALA A 214 9.76 14.60 4.80
N ASP A 215 9.25 13.36 4.95
CA ASP A 215 9.65 12.23 4.11
C ASP A 215 9.26 12.38 2.63
N LYS A 216 8.38 13.32 2.31
CA LYS A 216 7.93 13.63 0.94
C LYS A 216 8.61 14.88 0.38
N GLN A 217 9.39 15.61 1.16
CA GLN A 217 10.16 16.79 0.77
C GLN A 217 9.31 17.87 0.05
N PRO A 218 8.25 18.40 0.71
CA PRO A 218 7.35 19.38 0.09
C PRO A 218 8.05 20.66 -0.33
N GLU A 219 9.13 21.06 0.32
CA GLU A 219 9.96 22.23 0.02
C GLU A 219 10.55 22.17 -1.39
N ILE A 220 10.90 20.97 -1.88
CA ILE A 220 11.37 20.78 -3.26
C ILE A 220 10.22 21.06 -4.26
N ALA A 221 9.01 20.58 -3.96
CA ALA A 221 7.86 20.85 -4.80
C ALA A 221 7.47 22.34 -4.80
N GLU A 222 7.62 23.02 -3.67
CA GLU A 222 7.41 24.48 -3.57
C GLU A 222 8.44 25.26 -4.38
N GLU A 223 9.69 24.86 -4.31
CA GLU A 223 10.77 25.53 -5.05
C GLU A 223 10.65 25.34 -6.57
N LEU A 224 10.12 24.20 -7.04
CA LEU A 224 9.85 23.96 -8.46
C LEU A 224 8.76 24.88 -9.05
N LYS A 225 7.98 25.59 -8.22
CA LYS A 225 7.02 26.60 -8.69
C LYS A 225 7.68 27.79 -9.41
N THR A 226 8.97 27.98 -9.22
CA THR A 226 9.73 29.00 -9.98
C THR A 226 9.87 28.63 -11.46
N ASP A 227 9.74 27.35 -11.80
CA ASP A 227 10.01 26.80 -13.13
C ASP A 227 8.76 26.24 -13.82
N PHE A 228 7.75 25.81 -13.03
CA PHE A 228 6.55 25.13 -13.51
C PHE A 228 5.28 25.57 -12.76
N ASN A 229 4.12 25.35 -13.38
CA ASN A 229 2.84 25.35 -12.66
C ASN A 229 2.74 24.09 -11.80
N VAL A 230 3.20 24.15 -10.54
CA VAL A 230 3.19 23.01 -9.62
C VAL A 230 1.94 23.04 -8.77
N VAL A 231 1.17 21.97 -8.84
CA VAL A 231 -0.04 21.74 -8.05
C VAL A 231 0.29 20.83 -6.86
N ILE A 232 0.11 21.32 -5.65
CA ILE A 232 0.30 20.57 -4.40
C ILE A 232 -1.07 20.20 -3.83
N THR A 233 -1.51 18.97 -4.07
CA THR A 233 -2.88 18.53 -3.76
C THR A 233 -3.23 18.60 -2.27
N ALA A 234 -2.25 18.40 -1.38
CA ALA A 234 -2.46 18.50 0.07
C ALA A 234 -2.97 19.86 0.55
N LYS A 235 -2.80 20.92 -0.28
CA LYS A 235 -3.26 22.31 0.04
C LYS A 235 -4.64 22.62 -0.51
N MET A 236 -5.26 21.71 -1.29
CA MET A 236 -6.47 22.03 -2.06
C MET A 236 -7.76 21.57 -1.40
N GLY A 237 -7.72 20.66 -0.42
CA GLY A 237 -8.92 20.13 0.24
C GLY A 237 -9.88 19.38 -0.70
N LEU A 238 -9.36 18.72 -1.73
CA LEU A 238 -10.14 18.05 -2.77
C LEU A 238 -10.86 16.81 -2.22
N ASN A 239 -12.10 16.60 -2.67
CA ASN A 239 -12.72 15.28 -2.56
C ASN A 239 -12.08 14.31 -3.58
N LYS A 240 -12.41 13.02 -3.51
CA LYS A 240 -11.75 11.99 -4.33
C LYS A 240 -11.96 12.19 -5.83
N GLU A 241 -13.14 12.60 -6.24
CA GLU A 241 -13.46 12.85 -7.65
C GLU A 241 -12.68 14.05 -8.21
N ALA A 242 -12.72 15.18 -7.52
CA ALA A 242 -11.95 16.37 -7.89
C ALA A 242 -10.43 16.10 -7.87
N TYR A 243 -9.96 15.28 -6.93
CA TYR A 243 -8.57 14.84 -6.88
C TYR A 243 -8.17 14.03 -8.14
N TYR A 244 -9.00 13.09 -8.58
CA TYR A 244 -8.74 12.31 -9.79
C TYR A 244 -8.77 13.18 -11.05
N GLN A 245 -9.68 14.16 -11.14
CA GLN A 245 -9.70 15.12 -12.25
C GLN A 245 -8.43 15.98 -12.27
N GLU A 246 -7.98 16.45 -11.11
CA GLU A 246 -6.75 17.24 -11.00
C GLU A 246 -5.50 16.40 -11.38
N LEU A 247 -5.43 15.13 -10.95
CA LEU A 247 -4.41 14.22 -11.43
C LEU A 247 -4.47 14.11 -12.97
N ALA A 248 -5.62 13.72 -13.49
CA ALA A 248 -5.79 13.39 -14.90
C ALA A 248 -5.53 14.59 -15.84
N SER A 249 -5.79 15.82 -15.41
CA SER A 249 -5.52 17.03 -16.21
C SER A 249 -4.05 17.46 -16.21
N SER A 250 -3.17 16.86 -15.41
CA SER A 250 -1.75 17.20 -15.35
C SER A 250 -0.94 16.45 -16.42
N LYS A 251 0.10 17.08 -17.00
CA LYS A 251 1.04 16.39 -17.89
C LYS A 251 2.04 15.51 -17.16
N VAL A 252 2.52 15.97 -16.02
CA VAL A 252 3.57 15.29 -15.26
C VAL A 252 3.16 15.12 -13.80
N ILE A 253 3.39 13.94 -13.26
CA ILE A 253 3.38 13.70 -11.82
C ILE A 253 4.80 13.60 -11.29
N PHE A 254 5.12 14.39 -10.26
CA PHE A 254 6.45 14.46 -9.68
C PHE A 254 6.46 13.91 -8.25
N SER A 255 7.49 13.13 -7.95
CA SER A 255 7.82 12.70 -6.59
C SER A 255 9.29 12.92 -6.30
N CYS A 256 9.59 13.35 -5.09
CA CYS A 256 10.93 13.38 -4.49
C CYS A 256 10.95 12.62 -3.15
N ALA A 257 9.99 11.73 -2.94
CA ALA A 257 9.83 11.01 -1.68
C ALA A 257 11.08 10.24 -1.27
N LEU A 258 11.49 10.38 0.00
CA LEU A 258 12.57 9.61 0.63
C LEU A 258 12.07 8.24 1.12
N HIS A 259 10.76 8.11 1.32
CA HIS A 259 10.10 6.90 1.74
C HIS A 259 8.84 6.65 0.90
N GLU A 260 8.75 5.45 0.28
CA GLU A 260 7.58 5.00 -0.46
C GLU A 260 7.61 3.47 -0.64
N ASN A 261 6.59 2.78 -0.10
CA ASN A 261 6.47 1.33 -0.21
C ASN A 261 5.67 0.87 -1.44
N LEU A 262 4.77 1.73 -1.96
CA LEU A 262 3.97 1.42 -3.14
C LEU A 262 3.71 2.65 -4.02
N GLY A 263 3.28 3.78 -3.44
CA GLY A 263 3.01 5.00 -4.20
C GLY A 263 1.67 4.98 -4.94
N ILE A 264 0.57 4.76 -4.20
CA ILE A 264 -0.79 4.67 -4.77
C ILE A 264 -1.11 5.90 -5.63
N SER A 265 -0.81 7.10 -5.17
CA SER A 265 -1.08 8.35 -5.91
C SER A 265 -0.33 8.45 -7.24
N ILE A 266 0.87 7.88 -7.31
CA ILE A 266 1.63 7.82 -8.57
C ILE A 266 0.95 6.85 -9.54
N MET A 267 0.55 5.67 -9.05
CA MET A 267 -0.17 4.68 -9.87
C MET A 267 -1.50 5.25 -10.38
N GLU A 268 -2.25 5.97 -9.54
CA GLU A 268 -3.50 6.64 -9.92
C GLU A 268 -3.28 7.60 -11.09
N ALA A 269 -2.24 8.42 -11.04
CA ALA A 269 -1.92 9.36 -12.12
C ALA A 269 -1.46 8.66 -13.40
N VAL A 270 -0.60 7.65 -13.30
CA VAL A 270 -0.09 6.89 -14.46
C VAL A 270 -1.23 6.18 -15.19
N LEU A 271 -2.19 5.60 -14.47
CA LEU A 271 -3.38 4.99 -15.08
C LEU A 271 -4.28 6.02 -15.78
N SER A 272 -4.27 7.29 -15.34
CA SER A 272 -4.95 8.39 -16.01
C SER A 272 -4.12 9.01 -17.15
N GLY A 273 -3.02 8.38 -17.59
CA GLY A 273 -2.19 8.83 -18.70
C GLY A 273 -1.23 9.98 -18.38
N VAL A 274 -0.88 10.18 -17.11
CA VAL A 274 0.07 11.20 -16.66
C VAL A 274 1.48 10.63 -16.63
N ILE A 275 2.47 11.38 -17.13
CA ILE A 275 3.86 10.92 -17.20
C ILE A 275 4.52 11.06 -15.83
N PRO A 276 5.07 9.99 -15.25
CA PRO A 276 5.74 10.06 -13.96
C PRO A 276 7.19 10.57 -14.09
N VAL A 277 7.63 11.35 -13.10
CA VAL A 277 9.01 11.77 -12.87
C VAL A 277 9.35 11.44 -11.44
N LEU A 278 10.14 10.39 -11.23
CA LEU A 278 10.35 9.73 -9.95
C LEU A 278 11.83 9.55 -9.65
N PRO A 279 12.24 9.54 -8.39
CA PRO A 279 13.63 9.22 -8.05
C PRO A 279 13.89 7.72 -8.18
N ASP A 280 15.06 7.35 -8.68
CA ASP A 280 15.52 5.95 -8.76
C ASP A 280 15.84 5.42 -7.34
N ARG A 281 14.80 5.26 -6.54
CA ARG A 281 14.85 4.73 -5.16
C ARG A 281 13.48 4.19 -4.72
N CYS A 282 13.46 3.55 -3.56
CA CYS A 282 12.27 2.95 -2.95
C CYS A 282 11.59 1.96 -3.90
N SER A 283 10.27 1.88 -3.84
CA SER A 283 9.49 1.01 -4.73
C SER A 283 9.52 1.45 -6.20
N TYR A 284 9.83 2.71 -6.48
CA TYR A 284 9.80 3.23 -7.84
C TYR A 284 10.77 2.50 -8.77
N ALA A 285 11.98 2.16 -8.28
CA ALA A 285 13.00 1.46 -9.06
C ALA A 285 12.56 0.07 -9.57
N GLU A 286 11.63 -0.60 -8.87
CA GLU A 286 11.11 -1.90 -9.34
C GLU A 286 9.82 -1.79 -10.17
N MET A 287 9.11 -0.65 -10.07
CA MET A 287 7.76 -0.49 -10.61
C MET A 287 7.71 0.21 -11.96
N TYR A 288 8.67 1.08 -12.24
CA TYR A 288 8.61 1.99 -13.38
C TYR A 288 9.82 1.82 -14.32
N PRO A 289 9.62 1.99 -15.64
CA PRO A 289 10.70 2.06 -16.61
C PRO A 289 11.73 3.14 -16.30
N ALA A 290 12.99 2.90 -16.67
CA ALA A 290 14.11 3.81 -16.40
C ALA A 290 13.93 5.22 -16.99
N GLU A 291 13.15 5.33 -18.07
CA GLU A 291 12.81 6.59 -18.72
C GLU A 291 12.10 7.57 -17.78
N PHE A 292 11.48 7.09 -16.71
CA PHE A 292 10.76 7.90 -15.73
C PHE A 292 11.56 8.15 -14.45
N LEU A 293 12.74 7.54 -14.32
CA LEU A 293 13.55 7.57 -13.12
C LEU A 293 14.71 8.55 -13.28
N TYR A 294 14.75 9.56 -12.42
CA TYR A 294 15.91 10.42 -12.30
C TYR A 294 16.85 9.93 -11.19
N PRO A 295 18.17 10.24 -11.25
CA PRO A 295 19.13 9.79 -10.25
C PRO A 295 18.71 10.15 -8.82
N SER A 296 18.69 9.18 -7.93
CA SER A 296 18.25 9.32 -6.53
C SER A 296 18.98 10.46 -5.80
N THR A 297 20.25 10.70 -6.15
CA THR A 297 21.09 11.77 -5.57
C THR A 297 20.55 13.17 -5.80
N TRP A 298 19.80 13.41 -6.89
CA TRP A 298 19.32 14.75 -7.24
C TRP A 298 18.36 15.36 -6.20
N THR A 299 17.66 14.50 -5.45
CA THR A 299 16.71 14.92 -4.42
C THR A 299 16.92 14.17 -3.10
N SER A 300 18.15 13.74 -2.81
CA SER A 300 18.45 13.04 -1.55
C SER A 300 18.55 13.98 -0.34
N SER A 301 18.74 15.27 -0.58
CA SER A 301 18.71 16.37 0.38
C SER A 301 18.38 17.68 -0.33
N GLU A 302 18.04 18.72 0.41
CA GLU A 302 17.83 20.06 -0.13
C GLU A 302 19.09 20.61 -0.83
N GLU A 303 20.27 20.40 -0.25
CA GLU A 303 21.54 20.80 -0.84
C GLU A 303 21.76 20.13 -2.21
N ASN A 304 21.55 18.84 -2.29
CA ASN A 304 21.66 18.11 -3.54
C ASN A 304 20.61 18.58 -4.56
N PHE A 305 19.39 18.83 -4.10
CA PHE A 305 18.37 19.38 -5.00
C PHE A 305 18.78 20.73 -5.59
N LEU A 306 19.26 21.66 -4.79
CA LEU A 306 19.72 22.98 -5.28
C LEU A 306 20.86 22.83 -6.30
N HIS A 307 21.78 21.89 -6.06
CA HIS A 307 22.89 21.59 -6.98
C HIS A 307 22.41 21.01 -8.32
N TYR A 308 21.45 20.07 -8.28
CA TYR A 308 20.95 19.35 -9.45
C TYR A 308 19.64 19.91 -10.02
N LYS A 309 19.12 21.02 -9.49
CA LYS A 309 17.87 21.64 -9.94
C LYS A 309 17.82 21.87 -11.45
N PRO A 310 18.87 22.40 -12.12
CA PRO A 310 18.83 22.58 -13.57
C PRO A 310 18.60 21.29 -14.35
N GLN A 311 19.25 20.19 -13.94
CA GLN A 311 19.12 18.88 -14.57
C GLN A 311 17.72 18.30 -14.35
N LEU A 312 17.18 18.42 -13.13
CA LEU A 312 15.83 17.97 -12.81
C LEU A 312 14.76 18.76 -13.58
N VAL A 313 14.92 20.08 -13.68
CA VAL A 313 14.02 20.94 -14.46
C VAL A 313 14.02 20.53 -15.93
N GLU A 314 15.19 20.27 -16.52
CA GLU A 314 15.28 19.81 -17.90
C GLU A 314 14.65 18.42 -18.08
N PHE A 315 14.85 17.52 -17.13
CA PHE A 315 14.24 16.18 -17.10
C PHE A 315 12.71 16.25 -17.08
N ILE A 316 12.13 17.13 -16.24
CA ILE A 316 10.67 17.38 -16.20
C ILE A 316 10.18 18.00 -17.51
N ARG A 317 10.89 19.00 -18.01
CA ARG A 317 10.53 19.76 -19.22
C ARG A 317 10.47 18.87 -20.46
N ASP A 318 11.44 17.99 -20.64
CA ASP A 318 11.46 17.06 -21.77
C ASP A 318 10.23 16.13 -21.74
N ARG A 319 9.84 15.61 -20.57
CA ARG A 319 8.64 14.74 -20.44
C ARG A 319 7.34 15.50 -20.60
N MET A 320 7.31 16.77 -20.21
CA MET A 320 6.14 17.63 -20.36
C MET A 320 5.89 18.01 -21.83
N HIS A 321 6.95 18.28 -22.59
CA HIS A 321 6.85 18.79 -23.96
C HIS A 321 6.95 17.73 -25.05
N HIS A 322 7.46 16.55 -24.72
CA HIS A 322 7.64 15.43 -25.66
C HIS A 322 6.99 14.13 -25.17
N PRO A 323 5.69 14.16 -24.77
CA PRO A 323 5.01 12.98 -24.20
C PRO A 323 5.01 11.78 -25.17
N GLU A 324 5.02 12.03 -26.49
CA GLU A 324 5.05 10.99 -27.53
C GLU A 324 6.28 10.09 -27.44
N LYS A 325 7.42 10.62 -26.99
CA LYS A 325 8.65 9.83 -26.78
C LYS A 325 8.49 8.77 -25.68
N TYR A 326 7.59 9.01 -24.73
CA TYR A 326 7.39 8.21 -23.53
C TYR A 326 6.14 7.33 -23.59
N ALA A 327 5.35 7.40 -24.67
CA ALA A 327 4.07 6.68 -24.78
C ALA A 327 4.22 5.17 -24.61
N HIS A 328 5.27 4.58 -25.19
CA HIS A 328 5.54 3.14 -25.06
C HIS A 328 5.90 2.76 -23.60
N ALA A 329 6.82 3.51 -22.97
CA ALA A 329 7.20 3.29 -21.58
C ALA A 329 6.02 3.49 -20.61
N LEU A 330 5.14 4.47 -20.91
CA LEU A 330 3.92 4.71 -20.13
C LEU A 330 2.97 3.50 -20.20
N GLY A 331 2.78 2.92 -21.39
CA GLY A 331 1.99 1.70 -21.56
C GLY A 331 2.54 0.52 -20.75
N ILE A 332 3.87 0.33 -20.77
CA ILE A 332 4.54 -0.70 -19.94
C ILE A 332 4.28 -0.46 -18.45
N ALA A 333 4.41 0.79 -17.99
CA ALA A 333 4.14 1.14 -16.59
C ALA A 333 2.68 0.87 -16.21
N GLN A 334 1.72 1.26 -17.06
CA GLN A 334 0.29 1.00 -16.84
C GLN A 334 -0.03 -0.49 -16.72
N ASP A 335 0.51 -1.31 -17.63
CA ASP A 335 0.30 -2.76 -17.61
C ASP A 335 0.97 -3.41 -16.39
N THR A 336 2.17 -2.97 -16.03
CA THR A 336 2.87 -3.42 -14.83
C THR A 336 2.06 -3.11 -13.56
N ILE A 337 1.55 -1.90 -13.44
CA ILE A 337 0.71 -1.46 -12.32
C ILE A 337 -0.54 -2.31 -12.21
N LYS A 338 -1.31 -2.44 -13.29
CA LYS A 338 -2.56 -3.21 -13.32
C LYS A 338 -2.37 -4.68 -12.97
N ASN A 339 -1.34 -5.30 -13.54
CA ASN A 339 -1.16 -6.75 -13.45
C ASN A 339 -0.35 -7.21 -12.24
N SER A 340 0.39 -6.29 -11.57
CA SER A 340 1.35 -6.68 -10.54
C SER A 340 1.21 -5.95 -9.22
N TYR A 341 0.70 -4.71 -9.20
CA TYR A 341 0.73 -3.87 -7.98
C TYR A 341 -0.65 -3.45 -7.47
N LEU A 342 -1.65 -3.29 -8.35
CA LEU A 342 -3.03 -3.00 -7.95
C LEU A 342 -3.90 -4.25 -7.80
N THR A 343 -3.37 -5.43 -8.05
CA THR A 343 -4.04 -6.71 -7.88
C THR A 343 -3.48 -7.48 -6.71
N CYS A 344 -4.31 -8.29 -6.06
CA CYS A 344 -3.89 -9.20 -4.99
C CYS A 344 -4.07 -10.68 -5.34
N ASN A 345 -4.12 -11.03 -6.61
CA ASN A 345 -4.36 -12.41 -7.07
C ASN A 345 -3.43 -13.43 -6.40
N LYS A 346 -2.14 -13.12 -6.24
CA LYS A 346 -1.19 -14.01 -5.57
C LYS A 346 -1.55 -14.28 -4.10
N MET A 347 -2.17 -13.32 -3.42
CA MET A 347 -2.66 -13.48 -2.06
C MET A 347 -3.96 -14.30 -2.04
N LEU A 348 -4.84 -14.05 -3.02
CA LEU A 348 -6.11 -14.76 -3.12
C LEU A 348 -5.93 -16.25 -3.43
N ASP A 349 -4.88 -16.62 -4.16
CA ASP A 349 -4.67 -18.02 -4.54
C ASP A 349 -4.57 -18.95 -3.31
N PRO A 350 -3.66 -18.79 -2.35
CA PRO A 350 -3.65 -19.60 -1.14
C PRO A 350 -4.85 -19.31 -0.22
N LEU A 351 -5.35 -18.06 -0.17
CA LEU A 351 -6.51 -17.72 0.65
C LEU A 351 -7.77 -18.48 0.21
N LEU A 352 -7.90 -18.82 -1.06
CA LEU A 352 -9.05 -19.53 -1.65
C LEU A 352 -8.74 -21.01 -1.97
N ASP A 353 -7.67 -21.57 -1.45
CA ASP A 353 -7.22 -22.94 -1.73
C ASP A 353 -7.04 -23.21 -3.25
N ILE A 354 -6.73 -22.19 -4.03
CA ILE A 354 -6.40 -22.35 -5.43
C ILE A 354 -5.01 -23.01 -5.50
N ASN A 355 -4.97 -24.26 -5.96
CA ASN A 355 -3.71 -24.99 -6.17
C ASN A 355 -2.95 -24.31 -7.31
N THR A 356 -2.04 -23.40 -6.94
CA THR A 356 -0.98 -23.02 -7.86
C THR A 356 -0.05 -24.21 -7.94
N VAL A 357 -0.02 -24.88 -9.09
CA VAL A 357 1.07 -25.81 -9.41
C VAL A 357 2.33 -24.97 -9.26
N GLN A 358 3.10 -25.25 -8.18
CA GLN A 358 4.42 -24.63 -8.03
C GLN A 358 5.24 -25.04 -9.24
N PRO A 359 5.85 -24.11 -9.95
CA PRO A 359 6.74 -24.42 -11.07
C PRO A 359 7.98 -25.17 -10.60
#